data_1a63edc69abd0435310117c46cb5bee1
#
_entry.id   1a63edc69abd0435310117c46cb5bee1
#
_cell.length_a   1.000
_cell.length_b   1.000
_cell.length_c   1.000
_cell.angle_alpha   90.00
_cell.angle_beta   90.00
_cell.angle_gamma   90.00
#
_symmetry.space_group_name_H-M   'P 1'
#
loop_
_entity.id
_entity.type
_entity.pdbx_description
1 polymer ?
#
loop_
_entity_poly.entity_id
_entity_poly.type
_entity_poly.pdbx_seq_one_letter_code
_entity_poly.pdbx_strand_id
1 'polypeptide(L)'
;MEDILYNAALTFSNVMKYDYIYTLGRKTVLKISVLSNRSYLFTHVCGLDHLKEPPVITANNEAQKKKVYKKILQKKITFSDIQDSPDLNEFIKGTYNTASDSPYTIKDRIIMIEELECILDRSFTGKMYRWDKNKSSVTAAYTQRYININADFLLVVPSERNPDEKNYLFLYQSNKNNKNEDICLHLFSAFSDCVDLTLGQEAPYTILELTKREIETKDEITLFTHPAYSKSKDLALV
;
A
#
# COMPACT_ATOMS: atom_id res chain seq x y z
N MET A 1 -15.41 -18.93 -12.58
CA MET A 1 -14.82 -17.55 -12.60
C MET A 1 -14.08 -17.38 -11.28
N GLU A 2 -12.87 -16.89 -11.33
CA GLU A 2 -12.03 -16.70 -10.16
C GLU A 2 -12.58 -15.52 -9.35
N ASP A 3 -12.66 -15.67 -8.02
CA ASP A 3 -13.20 -14.63 -7.13
C ASP A 3 -12.08 -13.68 -6.73
N ILE A 4 -11.96 -12.55 -7.44
CA ILE A 4 -10.92 -11.54 -7.22
C ILE A 4 -10.97 -10.96 -5.79
N LEU A 5 -12.14 -10.86 -5.16
CA LEU A 5 -12.26 -10.38 -3.79
C LEU A 5 -11.68 -11.38 -2.77
N TYR A 6 -11.95 -12.67 -2.99
CA TYR A 6 -11.37 -13.73 -2.18
C TYR A 6 -9.85 -13.79 -2.34
N ASN A 7 -9.36 -13.71 -3.59
CA ASN A 7 -7.93 -13.74 -3.88
C ASN A 7 -7.21 -12.55 -3.24
N ALA A 8 -7.77 -11.34 -3.35
CA ALA A 8 -7.25 -10.16 -2.67
C ALA A 8 -7.18 -10.35 -1.15
N ALA A 9 -8.24 -10.93 -0.54
CA ALA A 9 -8.26 -11.20 0.89
C ALA A 9 -7.22 -12.26 1.29
N LEU A 10 -7.02 -13.28 0.47
CA LEU A 10 -6.02 -14.32 0.69
C LEU A 10 -4.60 -13.75 0.61
N THR A 11 -4.30 -12.96 -0.43
CA THR A 11 -3.01 -12.26 -0.58
C THR A 11 -2.76 -11.34 0.60
N PHE A 12 -3.75 -10.54 1.01
CA PHE A 12 -3.63 -9.69 2.18
C PHE A 12 -3.36 -10.49 3.46
N SER A 13 -4.01 -11.67 3.61
CA SER A 13 -3.74 -12.60 4.72
C SER A 13 -2.30 -13.12 4.71
N ASN A 14 -1.76 -13.41 3.55
CA ASN A 14 -0.36 -13.85 3.42
C ASN A 14 0.61 -12.72 3.77
N VAL A 15 0.38 -11.53 3.23
CA VAL A 15 1.20 -10.35 3.54
C VAL A 15 1.22 -10.05 5.04
N MET A 16 0.09 -10.24 5.75
CA MET A 16 0.00 -10.02 7.21
C MET A 16 0.87 -10.98 8.06
N LYS A 17 1.42 -12.03 7.48
CA LYS A 17 2.35 -12.94 8.18
C LYS A 17 3.76 -12.38 8.26
N TYR A 18 4.07 -11.32 7.49
CA TYR A 18 5.40 -10.79 7.32
C TYR A 18 5.50 -9.30 7.69
N ASP A 19 6.67 -8.94 8.20
CA ASP A 19 7.15 -7.55 8.24
C ASP A 19 8.10 -7.34 7.06
N TYR A 20 7.93 -6.23 6.34
CA TYR A 20 8.86 -5.80 5.31
C TYR A 20 9.78 -4.73 5.88
N ILE A 21 11.06 -5.06 6.00
CA ILE A 21 12.08 -4.21 6.65
C ILE A 21 12.92 -3.56 5.57
N TYR A 22 12.86 -2.24 5.49
CA TYR A 22 13.61 -1.43 4.54
C TYR A 22 14.77 -0.75 5.24
N THR A 23 15.97 -0.89 4.69
CA THR A 23 17.09 0.01 4.97
C THR A 23 17.13 1.05 3.86
N LEU A 24 16.97 2.31 4.21
CA LEU A 24 16.84 3.42 3.28
C LEU A 24 18.04 4.34 3.38
N GLY A 25 18.56 4.79 2.25
CA GLY A 25 19.67 5.74 2.17
C GLY A 25 19.26 7.07 1.53
N ARG A 26 19.67 8.17 2.14
CA ARG A 26 19.64 9.52 1.58
C ARG A 26 20.84 10.30 2.12
N LYS A 27 20.66 11.14 3.15
CA LYS A 27 21.74 11.77 3.92
C LYS A 27 22.16 10.94 5.11
N THR A 28 21.24 10.16 5.65
CA THR A 28 21.40 9.23 6.75
C THR A 28 20.74 7.90 6.39
N VAL A 29 21.17 6.82 7.02
CA VAL A 29 20.51 5.52 6.90
C VAL A 29 19.29 5.51 7.82
N LEU A 30 18.15 5.10 7.28
CA LEU A 30 16.88 4.98 8.00
C LEU A 30 16.37 3.56 7.88
N LYS A 31 16.03 2.93 9.00
CA LYS A 31 15.40 1.61 9.03
C LYS A 31 13.91 1.75 9.28
N ILE A 32 13.11 1.14 8.43
CA ILE A 32 11.65 1.18 8.48
C ILE A 32 11.11 -0.23 8.40
N SER A 33 10.17 -0.56 9.29
CA SER A 33 9.40 -1.80 9.21
C SER A 33 7.98 -1.50 8.75
N VAL A 34 7.54 -2.11 7.66
CA VAL A 34 6.15 -2.06 7.21
C VAL A 34 5.41 -3.23 7.83
N LEU A 35 4.53 -2.94 8.79
CA LEU A 35 3.76 -3.92 9.54
C LEU A 35 2.40 -4.13 8.91
N SER A 36 2.01 -5.37 8.68
CA SER A 36 0.76 -5.72 7.99
C SER A 36 -0.30 -6.34 8.92
N ASN A 37 -0.08 -6.40 10.23
CA ASN A 37 -0.82 -7.24 11.17
C ASN A 37 -2.25 -6.77 11.53
N ARG A 38 -2.85 -5.87 10.74
CA ARG A 38 -4.18 -5.30 11.05
C ARG A 38 -5.23 -5.69 10.01
N SER A 39 -5.86 -6.84 10.21
CA SER A 39 -6.88 -7.40 9.29
C SER A 39 -8.06 -6.46 9.00
N TYR A 40 -8.41 -5.55 9.90
CA TYR A 40 -9.47 -4.57 9.66
C TYR A 40 -9.10 -3.52 8.58
N LEU A 41 -7.83 -3.37 8.26
CA LEU A 41 -7.40 -2.46 7.20
C LEU A 41 -7.75 -2.98 5.80
N PHE A 42 -7.97 -4.28 5.64
CA PHE A 42 -8.33 -4.86 4.35
C PHE A 42 -9.51 -4.12 3.68
N THR A 43 -10.61 -3.95 4.41
CA THR A 43 -11.81 -3.28 3.85
C THR A 43 -11.51 -1.84 3.45
N HIS A 44 -10.68 -1.15 4.21
CA HIS A 44 -10.28 0.23 3.93
C HIS A 44 -9.34 0.30 2.71
N VAL A 45 -8.32 -0.53 2.68
CA VAL A 45 -7.32 -0.52 1.58
C VAL A 45 -7.95 -0.91 0.25
N CYS A 46 -8.88 -1.89 0.25
CA CYS A 46 -9.67 -2.24 -0.93
C CYS A 46 -10.75 -1.21 -1.29
N GLY A 47 -11.02 -0.24 -0.41
CA GLY A 47 -12.09 0.75 -0.63
C GLY A 47 -13.50 0.22 -0.37
N LEU A 48 -13.67 -0.97 0.21
CA LEU A 48 -14.99 -1.55 0.50
C LEU A 48 -15.81 -0.70 1.49
N ASP A 49 -15.15 0.11 2.30
CA ASP A 49 -15.79 1.07 3.21
C ASP A 49 -16.62 2.13 2.48
N HIS A 50 -16.39 2.32 1.19
CA HIS A 50 -17.09 3.30 0.35
C HIS A 50 -18.33 2.70 -0.35
N LEU A 51 -18.49 1.37 -0.33
CA LEU A 51 -19.69 0.72 -0.85
C LEU A 51 -20.86 0.97 0.08
N LYS A 52 -21.95 1.52 -0.45
CA LYS A 52 -23.21 1.73 0.28
C LYS A 52 -24.08 0.49 0.25
N GLU A 53 -23.96 -0.28 -0.82
CA GLU A 53 -24.68 -1.52 -1.07
C GLU A 53 -23.72 -2.61 -1.56
N PRO A 54 -23.91 -3.88 -1.20
CA PRO A 54 -24.96 -4.37 -0.29
C PRO A 54 -24.61 -4.15 1.18
N PRO A 55 -25.62 -4.09 2.09
CA PRO A 55 -25.41 -3.85 3.53
C PRO A 55 -24.51 -4.88 4.22
N VAL A 56 -24.31 -6.04 3.60
CA VAL A 56 -23.46 -7.12 4.11
C VAL A 56 -21.98 -6.71 4.27
N ILE A 57 -21.56 -5.65 3.56
CA ILE A 57 -20.18 -5.13 3.57
C ILE A 57 -20.06 -3.87 4.42
N THR A 58 -21.17 -3.20 4.72
CA THR A 58 -21.14 -1.98 5.53
C THR A 58 -20.55 -2.26 6.91
N ALA A 59 -19.41 -1.62 7.20
CA ALA A 59 -18.67 -1.79 8.44
C ALA A 59 -18.22 -0.45 8.99
N ASN A 60 -18.82 -0.05 10.12
CA ASN A 60 -18.62 1.28 10.73
C ASN A 60 -17.52 1.29 11.80
N ASN A 61 -17.03 0.12 12.22
CA ASN A 61 -15.97 0.00 13.22
C ASN A 61 -15.05 -1.18 12.93
N GLU A 62 -13.91 -1.23 13.61
CA GLU A 62 -12.88 -2.26 13.41
C GLU A 62 -13.41 -3.71 13.59
N ALA A 63 -14.29 -3.92 14.56
CA ALA A 63 -14.83 -5.26 14.81
C ALA A 63 -15.70 -5.75 13.65
N GLN A 64 -16.51 -4.86 13.07
CA GLN A 64 -17.32 -5.15 11.88
C GLN A 64 -16.42 -5.38 10.66
N LYS A 65 -15.39 -4.56 10.46
CA LYS A 65 -14.40 -4.73 9.38
C LYS A 65 -13.69 -6.07 9.44
N LYS A 66 -13.24 -6.49 10.63
CA LYS A 66 -12.67 -7.83 10.85
C LYS A 66 -13.67 -8.95 10.52
N LYS A 67 -14.95 -8.76 10.86
CA LYS A 67 -16.00 -9.74 10.56
C LYS A 67 -16.27 -9.85 9.06
N VAL A 68 -16.32 -8.73 8.34
CA VAL A 68 -16.46 -8.70 6.87
C VAL A 68 -15.28 -9.43 6.23
N TYR A 69 -14.05 -9.06 6.58
CA TYR A 69 -12.85 -9.72 6.08
C TYR A 69 -12.87 -11.24 6.30
N LYS A 70 -13.22 -11.69 7.51
CA LYS A 70 -13.36 -13.12 7.81
C LYS A 70 -14.42 -13.82 6.96
N LYS A 71 -15.55 -13.16 6.68
CA LYS A 71 -16.59 -13.70 5.80
C LYS A 71 -16.11 -13.86 4.37
N ILE A 72 -15.28 -12.91 3.86
CA ILE A 72 -14.68 -13.00 2.53
C ILE A 72 -13.73 -14.20 2.46
N LEU A 73 -12.83 -14.36 3.43
CA LEU A 73 -11.94 -15.52 3.51
C LEU A 73 -12.70 -16.88 3.64
N GLN A 74 -13.92 -16.86 4.16
CA GLN A 74 -14.79 -18.04 4.23
C GLN A 74 -15.66 -18.21 2.98
N LYS A 75 -15.50 -17.38 1.95
CA LYS A 75 -16.33 -17.33 0.73
C LYS A 75 -17.83 -17.14 1.02
N LYS A 76 -18.17 -16.51 2.16
CA LYS A 76 -19.54 -16.13 2.53
C LYS A 76 -19.92 -14.74 1.98
N ILE A 77 -18.94 -13.98 1.54
CA ILE A 77 -19.04 -12.77 0.75
C ILE A 77 -18.05 -12.96 -0.40
N THR A 78 -18.53 -12.83 -1.61
CA THR A 78 -17.79 -13.03 -2.86
C THR A 78 -17.82 -11.78 -3.71
N PHE A 79 -17.02 -11.71 -4.77
CA PHE A 79 -17.07 -10.59 -5.71
C PHE A 79 -18.44 -10.46 -6.37
N SER A 80 -19.14 -11.59 -6.62
CA SER A 80 -20.48 -11.57 -7.21
C SER A 80 -21.53 -10.87 -6.32
N ASP A 81 -21.32 -10.85 -4.99
CA ASP A 81 -22.24 -10.16 -4.07
C ASP A 81 -22.13 -8.63 -4.15
N ILE A 82 -21.04 -8.13 -4.76
CA ILE A 82 -20.75 -6.68 -4.86
C ILE A 82 -20.64 -6.18 -6.28
N GLN A 83 -20.55 -7.05 -7.28
CA GLN A 83 -20.28 -6.67 -8.68
C GLN A 83 -21.30 -5.72 -9.28
N ASP A 84 -22.54 -5.78 -8.82
CA ASP A 84 -23.65 -4.95 -9.28
C ASP A 84 -23.82 -3.67 -8.43
N SER A 85 -22.93 -3.47 -7.44
CA SER A 85 -22.94 -2.23 -6.66
C SER A 85 -22.61 -1.02 -7.57
N PRO A 86 -23.45 0.02 -7.58
CA PRO A 86 -23.18 1.20 -8.40
C PRO A 86 -21.89 1.89 -8.02
N ASP A 87 -21.48 1.81 -6.74
CA ASP A 87 -20.28 2.45 -6.24
C ASP A 87 -18.98 1.67 -6.62
N LEU A 88 -19.08 0.42 -7.11
CA LEU A 88 -17.90 -0.44 -7.36
C LEU A 88 -16.98 0.12 -8.45
N ASN A 89 -17.60 0.66 -9.51
CA ASN A 89 -16.90 1.26 -10.63
C ASN A 89 -16.86 2.79 -10.54
N GLU A 90 -17.34 3.34 -9.42
CA GLU A 90 -17.26 4.76 -9.16
C GLU A 90 -15.94 5.12 -8.49
N PHE A 91 -15.58 6.36 -8.70
CA PHE A 91 -14.50 7.06 -8.08
C PHE A 91 -14.59 7.07 -6.56
N ILE A 92 -13.52 6.81 -5.87
CA ILE A 92 -13.46 7.02 -4.42
C ILE A 92 -13.35 8.52 -4.16
N LYS A 93 -14.51 9.15 -3.94
CA LYS A 93 -14.61 10.58 -3.58
C LYS A 93 -13.75 10.87 -2.36
N GLY A 94 -12.97 11.94 -2.42
CA GLY A 94 -12.14 12.41 -1.31
C GLY A 94 -10.65 12.09 -1.44
N THR A 95 -10.24 11.20 -2.35
CA THR A 95 -8.83 10.99 -2.64
C THR A 95 -8.28 12.11 -3.53
N TYR A 96 -9.10 12.57 -4.49
CA TYR A 96 -8.82 13.73 -5.35
C TYR A 96 -9.92 14.78 -5.16
N ASN A 97 -9.55 16.05 -5.16
CA ASN A 97 -10.50 17.15 -5.00
C ASN A 97 -11.29 17.49 -6.28
N THR A 98 -11.09 16.79 -7.38
CA THR A 98 -11.80 17.04 -8.63
C THR A 98 -12.61 15.82 -9.05
N ALA A 99 -13.82 16.08 -9.54
CA ALA A 99 -14.79 15.07 -9.94
C ALA A 99 -14.47 14.38 -11.26
N SER A 100 -13.32 14.66 -11.88
CA SER A 100 -12.99 14.14 -13.20
C SER A 100 -11.81 13.19 -13.14
N ASP A 101 -12.06 11.98 -13.61
CA ASP A 101 -11.10 11.09 -14.25
C ASP A 101 -9.91 10.57 -13.45
N SER A 102 -10.12 10.09 -12.24
CA SER A 102 -9.14 9.16 -11.69
C SER A 102 -9.38 7.79 -12.32
N PRO A 103 -8.33 7.12 -12.76
CA PRO A 103 -8.48 5.86 -13.45
C PRO A 103 -8.76 4.69 -12.51
N TYR A 104 -8.77 4.88 -11.17
CA TYR A 104 -8.93 3.74 -10.28
C TYR A 104 -10.23 3.78 -9.47
N THR A 105 -10.89 2.65 -9.49
CA THR A 105 -12.15 2.36 -8.82
C THR A 105 -11.91 1.45 -7.61
N ILE A 106 -12.97 1.14 -6.87
CA ILE A 106 -12.91 0.09 -5.82
C ILE A 106 -12.48 -1.24 -6.43
N LYS A 107 -12.97 -1.57 -7.63
CA LYS A 107 -12.57 -2.77 -8.36
C LYS A 107 -11.07 -2.79 -8.66
N ASP A 108 -10.51 -1.68 -9.14
CA ASP A 108 -9.08 -1.59 -9.43
C ASP A 108 -8.22 -1.75 -8.17
N ARG A 109 -8.69 -1.23 -7.02
CA ARG A 109 -8.02 -1.47 -5.73
C ARG A 109 -8.05 -2.94 -5.33
N ILE A 110 -9.17 -3.63 -5.46
CA ILE A 110 -9.28 -5.06 -5.18
C ILE A 110 -8.25 -5.83 -6.02
N ILE A 111 -8.20 -5.52 -7.33
CA ILE A 111 -7.26 -6.13 -8.26
C ILE A 111 -5.81 -5.85 -7.88
N MET A 112 -5.49 -4.61 -7.47
CA MET A 112 -4.14 -4.27 -7.02
C MET A 112 -3.76 -5.00 -5.72
N ILE A 113 -4.69 -5.18 -4.78
CA ILE A 113 -4.43 -5.91 -3.54
C ILE A 113 -4.21 -7.41 -3.78
N GLU A 114 -4.79 -7.97 -4.82
CA GLU A 114 -4.49 -9.34 -5.26
C GLU A 114 -3.00 -9.55 -5.60
N GLU A 115 -2.30 -8.48 -6.00
CA GLU A 115 -0.87 -8.49 -6.32
C GLU A 115 0.02 -7.92 -5.21
N LEU A 116 -0.56 -7.53 -4.06
CA LEU A 116 0.16 -6.79 -3.03
C LEU A 116 1.44 -7.48 -2.55
N GLU A 117 1.44 -8.80 -2.42
CA GLU A 117 2.63 -9.55 -1.99
C GLU A 117 3.76 -9.42 -3.03
N CYS A 118 3.44 -9.60 -4.30
CA CYS A 118 4.40 -9.42 -5.39
C CYS A 118 4.94 -7.99 -5.45
N ILE A 119 4.05 -6.98 -5.28
CA ILE A 119 4.44 -5.57 -5.25
C ILE A 119 5.41 -5.30 -4.10
N LEU A 120 5.15 -5.82 -2.90
CA LEU A 120 6.01 -5.63 -1.74
C LEU A 120 7.33 -6.39 -1.88
N ASP A 121 7.31 -7.63 -2.35
CA ASP A 121 8.52 -8.45 -2.56
C ASP A 121 9.48 -7.80 -3.58
N ARG A 122 8.95 -7.05 -4.55
CA ARG A 122 9.71 -6.35 -5.60
C ARG A 122 9.86 -4.85 -5.37
N SER A 123 9.43 -4.36 -4.24
CA SER A 123 9.43 -2.93 -3.94
C SER A 123 10.83 -2.28 -3.95
N PHE A 124 11.90 -3.08 -3.93
CA PHE A 124 13.28 -2.60 -4.13
C PHE A 124 13.51 -1.96 -5.51
N THR A 125 12.69 -2.25 -6.53
CA THR A 125 12.72 -1.59 -7.83
C THR A 125 12.13 -0.18 -7.80
N GLY A 126 11.45 0.14 -6.71
CA GLY A 126 10.75 1.39 -6.49
C GLY A 126 11.54 2.42 -5.70
N LYS A 127 10.81 3.38 -5.16
CA LYS A 127 11.35 4.49 -4.36
C LYS A 127 10.46 4.78 -3.17
N MET A 128 11.06 5.13 -2.04
CA MET A 128 10.36 5.56 -0.84
C MET A 128 10.47 7.08 -0.69
N TYR A 129 9.33 7.75 -0.51
CA TYR A 129 9.24 9.20 -0.30
C TYR A 129 8.75 9.49 1.11
N ARG A 130 9.25 10.57 1.72
CA ARG A 130 8.54 11.22 2.81
C ARG A 130 7.34 11.92 2.19
N TRP A 131 6.13 11.56 2.60
CA TRP A 131 4.92 12.11 2.01
C TRP A 131 4.52 13.44 2.66
N ASP A 132 4.27 14.44 1.86
CA ASP A 132 3.68 15.71 2.27
C ASP A 132 2.47 16.00 1.38
N LYS A 133 1.27 15.83 1.93
CA LYS A 133 0.01 16.06 1.19
C LYS A 133 -0.13 17.48 0.65
N ASN A 134 0.49 18.49 1.31
CA ASN A 134 0.43 19.88 0.88
C ASN A 134 1.29 20.16 -0.36
N LYS A 135 2.24 19.27 -0.67
CA LYS A 135 3.09 19.33 -1.85
C LYS A 135 2.57 18.48 -3.00
N SER A 136 1.44 17.80 -2.83
CA SER A 136 0.88 16.85 -3.80
C SER A 136 0.03 17.51 -4.89
N SER A 137 0.36 18.72 -5.31
CA SER A 137 -0.31 19.34 -6.46
C SER A 137 0.20 18.70 -7.74
N VAL A 138 -0.54 17.77 -8.29
CA VAL A 138 -0.29 17.26 -9.64
C VAL A 138 -0.93 18.21 -10.62
N THR A 139 -0.11 19.00 -11.31
CA THR A 139 -0.55 19.76 -12.46
C THR A 139 -0.46 18.84 -13.69
N ALA A 140 -1.49 18.03 -13.94
CA ALA A 140 -1.69 17.55 -15.30
C ALA A 140 -2.08 18.75 -16.15
N ALA A 141 -1.72 18.78 -17.43
CA ALA A 141 -1.74 19.97 -18.31
C ALA A 141 -3.08 20.74 -18.35
N TYR A 142 -4.14 20.21 -17.77
CA TYR A 142 -5.47 20.83 -17.75
C TYR A 142 -6.26 20.65 -16.44
N THR A 143 -5.74 19.94 -15.41
CA THR A 143 -6.46 19.74 -14.14
C THR A 143 -5.48 19.66 -12.99
N GLN A 144 -5.63 20.55 -11.99
CA GLN A 144 -4.96 20.39 -10.72
C GLN A 144 -5.64 19.26 -9.93
N ARG A 145 -4.92 18.19 -9.65
CA ARG A 145 -5.38 17.10 -8.79
C ARG A 145 -4.66 17.21 -7.44
N TYR A 146 -5.43 17.27 -6.37
CA TYR A 146 -4.90 17.25 -5.02
C TYR A 146 -5.19 15.90 -4.38
N ILE A 147 -4.15 15.23 -3.90
CA ILE A 147 -4.31 13.99 -3.16
C ILE A 147 -4.41 14.30 -1.69
N ASN A 148 -5.59 14.09 -1.12
CA ASN A 148 -5.85 14.32 0.30
C ASN A 148 -5.68 13.04 1.11
N ILE A 149 -4.52 12.38 1.01
CA ILE A 149 -4.20 11.20 1.81
C ILE A 149 -3.28 11.61 2.95
N ASN A 150 -3.73 11.36 4.18
CA ASN A 150 -2.97 11.66 5.38
C ASN A 150 -2.04 10.49 5.72
N ALA A 151 -0.90 10.43 5.04
CA ALA A 151 0.14 9.43 5.24
C ALA A 151 1.46 10.10 5.63
N ASP A 152 2.44 9.33 6.07
CA ASP A 152 3.77 9.81 6.44
C ASP A 152 4.82 9.44 5.38
N PHE A 153 4.60 8.33 4.69
CA PHE A 153 5.47 7.84 3.63
C PHE A 153 4.65 7.37 2.43
N LEU A 154 5.28 7.43 1.27
CA LEU A 154 4.77 6.92 0.01
C LEU A 154 5.83 6.00 -0.60
N LEU A 155 5.48 4.73 -0.76
CA LEU A 155 6.25 3.76 -1.54
C LEU A 155 5.67 3.72 -2.95
N VAL A 156 6.51 3.95 -3.94
CA VAL A 156 6.16 3.94 -5.37
C VAL A 156 6.90 2.81 -6.04
N VAL A 157 6.16 1.87 -6.62
CA VAL A 157 6.70 0.67 -7.30
C VAL A 157 6.19 0.64 -8.74
N PRO A 158 7.03 0.41 -9.76
CA PRO A 158 6.55 0.24 -11.12
C PRO A 158 5.50 -0.88 -11.21
N SER A 159 4.43 -0.65 -11.99
CA SER A 159 3.42 -1.69 -12.24
C SER A 159 3.95 -2.72 -13.23
N GLU A 160 3.67 -4.00 -13.00
CA GLU A 160 3.96 -5.06 -13.96
C GLU A 160 2.85 -5.25 -14.99
N ARG A 161 1.63 -4.85 -14.62
CA ARG A 161 0.47 -4.96 -15.50
C ARG A 161 0.52 -3.95 -16.63
N ASN A 162 0.94 -2.74 -16.32
CA ASN A 162 0.98 -1.65 -17.26
C ASN A 162 2.25 -0.81 -17.02
N PRO A 163 3.20 -0.78 -18.00
CA PRO A 163 4.44 -0.02 -17.87
C PRO A 163 4.25 1.49 -17.65
N ASP A 164 3.09 2.02 -18.07
CA ASP A 164 2.77 3.44 -17.89
C ASP A 164 2.22 3.76 -16.50
N GLU A 165 1.92 2.74 -15.70
CA GLU A 165 1.38 2.88 -14.35
C GLU A 165 2.43 2.64 -13.28
N LYS A 166 2.19 3.25 -12.12
CA LYS A 166 2.93 3.00 -10.89
C LYS A 166 1.94 2.58 -9.79
N ASN A 167 2.38 1.67 -8.95
CA ASN A 167 1.68 1.31 -7.72
C ASN A 167 2.10 2.29 -6.62
N TYR A 168 1.13 2.94 -6.00
CA TYR A 168 1.28 3.90 -4.92
C TYR A 168 0.78 3.30 -3.62
N LEU A 169 1.67 3.08 -2.66
CA LEU A 169 1.35 2.56 -1.34
C LEU A 169 1.58 3.66 -0.31
N PHE A 170 0.51 4.19 0.24
CA PHE A 170 0.54 5.21 1.28
C PHE A 170 0.63 4.56 2.66
N LEU A 171 1.63 4.96 3.43
CA LEU A 171 1.99 4.35 4.69
C LEU A 171 1.90 5.41 5.80
N TYR A 172 1.32 5.05 6.93
CA TYR A 172 1.30 5.91 8.10
C TYR A 172 2.16 5.35 9.23
N GLN A 173 2.79 6.23 10.00
CA GLN A 173 3.63 5.87 11.12
C GLN A 173 2.80 5.69 12.40
N SER A 174 2.88 4.50 13.00
CA SER A 174 2.12 4.17 14.22
C SER A 174 2.81 4.57 15.51
N ASN A 175 4.14 4.69 15.51
CA ASN A 175 4.95 4.94 16.70
C ASN A 175 5.61 6.33 16.73
N LYS A 176 4.88 7.38 16.29
CA LYS A 176 5.40 8.76 16.20
C LYS A 176 5.99 9.32 17.50
N ASN A 177 5.53 8.81 18.64
CA ASN A 177 5.91 9.31 19.96
C ASN A 177 7.16 8.64 20.54
N ASN A 178 7.67 7.60 19.90
CA ASN A 178 8.82 6.82 20.39
C ASN A 178 10.06 7.11 19.54
N LYS A 179 10.88 8.07 19.97
CA LYS A 179 12.05 8.54 19.21
C LYS A 179 13.20 7.52 19.11
N ASN A 180 13.19 6.49 19.95
CA ASN A 180 14.27 5.50 20.06
C ASN A 180 13.94 4.15 19.41
N GLU A 181 12.79 4.00 18.79
CA GLU A 181 12.39 2.78 18.12
C GLU A 181 12.47 2.90 16.59
N ASP A 182 12.67 1.79 15.93
CA ASP A 182 12.56 1.70 14.47
C ASP A 182 11.20 2.24 14.01
N ILE A 183 11.18 2.94 12.88
CA ILE A 183 9.95 3.50 12.34
C ILE A 183 9.03 2.36 11.92
N CYS A 184 7.87 2.26 12.55
CA CYS A 184 6.84 1.28 12.22
C CYS A 184 5.75 1.94 11.37
N LEU A 185 5.55 1.43 10.15
CA LEU A 185 4.56 1.90 9.20
C LEU A 185 3.46 0.86 8.99
N HIS A 186 2.25 1.33 8.70
CA HIS A 186 1.13 0.50 8.27
C HIS A 186 0.62 0.97 6.93
N LEU A 187 0.22 0.04 6.08
CA LEU A 187 -0.44 0.35 4.83
C LEU A 187 -1.79 1.03 5.12
N PHE A 188 -1.96 2.24 4.60
CA PHE A 188 -3.16 3.05 4.78
C PHE A 188 -4.03 3.05 3.53
N SER A 189 -3.43 3.27 2.36
CA SER A 189 -4.13 3.27 1.08
C SER A 189 -3.20 2.76 -0.01
N ALA A 190 -3.76 2.11 -1.03
CA ALA A 190 -3.00 1.59 -2.15
C ALA A 190 -3.83 1.65 -3.42
N PHE A 191 -3.19 2.05 -4.52
CA PHE A 191 -3.78 2.08 -5.87
C PHE A 191 -2.71 2.22 -6.95
N SER A 192 -3.07 1.94 -8.21
CA SER A 192 -2.22 2.17 -9.38
C SER A 192 -2.70 3.38 -10.15
N ASP A 193 -1.77 4.17 -10.69
CA ASP A 193 -2.09 5.34 -11.52
C ASP A 193 -0.96 5.61 -12.52
N CYS A 194 -1.31 6.17 -13.69
CA CYS A 194 -0.37 6.67 -14.68
C CYS A 194 0.13 8.09 -14.36
N VAL A 195 -0.56 8.81 -13.48
CA VAL A 195 -0.16 10.16 -13.08
C VAL A 195 0.99 10.11 -12.08
N ASP A 196 2.01 10.94 -12.26
CA ASP A 196 3.13 11.02 -11.31
C ASP A 196 2.75 11.81 -10.06
N LEU A 197 2.41 11.08 -9.00
CA LEU A 197 2.02 11.65 -7.72
C LEU A 197 3.21 12.16 -6.88
N THR A 198 4.44 11.96 -7.37
CA THR A 198 5.65 12.38 -6.65
C THR A 198 6.10 13.79 -6.99
N LEU A 199 5.44 14.44 -7.94
CA LEU A 199 5.74 15.83 -8.32
C LEU A 199 5.57 16.75 -7.11
N GLY A 200 6.59 17.57 -6.87
CA GLY A 200 6.64 18.48 -5.72
C GLY A 200 7.07 17.85 -4.40
N GLN A 201 7.11 16.52 -4.30
CA GLN A 201 7.66 15.85 -3.11
C GLN A 201 9.17 16.03 -3.00
N GLU A 202 9.70 15.86 -1.79
CA GLU A 202 11.16 15.85 -1.60
C GLU A 202 11.79 14.66 -2.33
N ALA A 203 13.11 14.75 -2.59
CA ALA A 203 13.86 13.67 -3.21
C ALA A 203 13.64 12.34 -2.44
N PRO A 204 13.45 11.21 -3.15
CA PRO A 204 13.20 9.92 -2.51
C PRO A 204 14.40 9.39 -1.76
N TYR A 205 14.14 8.45 -0.87
CA TYR A 205 15.14 7.55 -0.33
C TYR A 205 15.44 6.45 -1.34
N THR A 206 16.72 6.07 -1.44
CA THR A 206 17.13 4.85 -2.14
C THR A 206 16.92 3.65 -1.22
N ILE A 207 16.34 2.58 -1.72
CA ILE A 207 16.24 1.31 -0.97
C ILE A 207 17.60 0.63 -1.06
N LEU A 208 18.26 0.50 0.07
CA LEU A 208 19.59 -0.12 0.21
C LEU A 208 19.48 -1.60 0.50
N GLU A 209 18.50 -1.99 1.29
CA GLU A 209 18.20 -3.39 1.62
C GLU A 209 16.71 -3.56 1.85
N LEU A 210 16.18 -4.69 1.42
CA LEU A 210 14.83 -5.15 1.71
C LEU A 210 14.90 -6.55 2.28
N THR A 211 14.35 -6.73 3.48
CA THR A 211 14.24 -8.02 4.18
C THR A 211 12.77 -8.30 4.47
N LYS A 212 12.32 -9.52 4.21
CA LYS A 212 11.00 -10.06 4.57
C LYS A 212 11.19 -10.94 5.79
N ARG A 213 10.51 -10.62 6.89
CA ARG A 213 10.61 -11.34 8.16
C ARG A 213 9.27 -11.94 8.53
N GLU A 214 9.21 -13.24 8.71
CA GLU A 214 8.00 -13.89 9.22
C GLU A 214 7.75 -13.52 10.69
N ILE A 215 6.52 -13.11 11.00
CA ILE A 215 6.18 -12.57 12.32
C ILE A 215 6.22 -13.64 13.41
N GLU A 216 5.81 -14.88 13.09
CA GLU A 216 5.72 -15.99 14.06
C GLU A 216 7.09 -16.62 14.31
N THR A 217 7.80 -17.04 13.27
CA THR A 217 9.08 -17.77 13.39
C THR A 217 10.26 -16.84 13.58
N LYS A 218 10.14 -15.56 13.19
CA LYS A 218 11.22 -14.57 13.10
C LYS A 218 12.25 -14.87 12.02
N ASP A 219 11.97 -15.84 11.15
CA ASP A 219 12.82 -16.13 10.01
C ASP A 219 12.88 -14.94 9.05
N GLU A 220 14.07 -14.62 8.59
CA GLU A 220 14.33 -13.48 7.71
C GLU A 220 14.88 -13.94 6.36
N ILE A 221 14.35 -13.37 5.30
CA ILE A 221 14.82 -13.55 3.93
C ILE A 221 15.19 -12.19 3.37
N THR A 222 16.45 -12.00 2.98
CA THR A 222 16.87 -10.79 2.27
C THR A 222 16.44 -10.90 0.81
N LEU A 223 15.48 -10.06 0.40
CA LEU A 223 14.97 -10.02 -0.97
C LEU A 223 15.86 -9.19 -1.88
N PHE A 224 16.54 -8.18 -1.32
CA PHE A 224 17.40 -7.27 -2.09
C PHE A 224 18.47 -6.65 -1.20
N THR A 225 19.68 -6.51 -1.77
CA THR A 225 20.77 -5.69 -1.22
C THR A 225 21.38 -4.88 -2.36
N HIS A 226 21.39 -3.55 -2.19
CA HIS A 226 21.97 -2.64 -3.18
C HIS A 226 23.48 -2.85 -3.28
N PRO A 227 24.07 -2.95 -4.48
CA PRO A 227 25.49 -3.29 -4.64
C PRO A 227 26.47 -2.37 -3.90
N ALA A 228 26.18 -1.06 -3.84
CA ALA A 228 27.01 -0.12 -3.09
C ALA A 228 26.92 -0.32 -1.57
N TYR A 229 25.78 -0.81 -1.06
CA TYR A 229 25.55 -1.08 0.36
C TYR A 229 26.23 -2.38 0.80
N SER A 230 26.19 -3.42 -0.02
CA SER A 230 26.91 -4.68 0.19
C SER A 230 28.41 -4.43 0.39
N LYS A 231 29.03 -3.66 -0.51
CA LYS A 231 30.46 -3.32 -0.39
C LYS A 231 30.83 -2.60 0.90
N SER A 232 29.93 -1.76 1.43
CA SER A 232 30.18 -1.05 2.70
C SER A 232 30.06 -1.98 3.92
N LYS A 233 29.21 -3.00 3.88
CA LYS A 233 29.14 -4.03 4.92
C LYS A 233 30.42 -4.86 4.97
N ASP A 234 30.94 -5.26 3.81
CA ASP A 234 32.16 -6.05 3.71
C ASP A 234 33.39 -5.29 4.27
N LEU A 235 33.43 -3.97 4.05
CA LEU A 235 34.49 -3.09 4.59
C LEU A 235 34.39 -2.87 6.11
N ALA A 236 33.20 -2.99 6.68
CA ALA A 236 32.98 -2.83 8.13
C ALA A 236 33.28 -4.12 8.94
N LEU A 237 33.50 -5.25 8.27
CA LEU A 237 33.84 -6.54 8.85
C LEU A 237 35.33 -6.83 8.82
N VAL A 238 36.18 -5.91 8.32
CA VAL A 238 37.63 -5.95 8.31
C VAL A 238 38.20 -4.92 9.28
#